data_ab348a68c41c36d75f73ace4fa44a304
#
_entry.id   ab348a68c41c36d75f73ace4fa44a304
#
_cell.length_a   1.000
_cell.length_b   1.000
_cell.length_c   1.000
_cell.angle_alpha   90.00
_cell.angle_beta   90.00
_cell.angle_gamma   90.00
#
_symmetry.space_group_name_H-M   'P 1'
#
loop_
_entity.id
_entity.type
_entity.pdbx_description
1 polymer ?
#
loop_
_entity_poly.entity_id
_entity_poly.type
_entity_poly.pdbx_seq_one_letter_code
_entity_poly.pdbx_strand_id
1 'polypeptide(L)'
;MSSAQRLLPARPAERPRRRTRLLAAAAAFPLLLGALGACGYGSEKDGDDQGSSALPAAGGEKIDGLDKVKVGYFANLTHATALVGLRNGGQIQQELKGTKVSPFVFNAGPSEIEALNSGSIDIGWIGPSPSINGYVKSHGKNLKIISGSASGGVKLVVNPKKIKTLDDVKGKKIATPQLGNTQDVAFLNWVAGKGWKVDPQSGKGDVSVVRTDNKVTPDAYKSGAVDGAWVPEPTASKLVAEGARTLLDESSLWPDKKFVITNVIVRQSFLKEHPKVVEAVLRGSVKTNAWIKANPDQAKAAANAALKKETGKPLPAEVIDPAWKSIQVTDDPLASTLNTEADHAVKAGLLEKPDLSGIYDLAPLNKVLKAEGRPTVSAAGLGTQ
;
A
#
# COMPACT_ATOMS: atom_id res chain seq x y z
N MET A 1 57.49 52.37 18.28
CA MET A 1 57.83 52.02 19.68
C MET A 1 56.57 51.44 20.35
N SER A 2 56.66 50.31 20.86
CA SER A 2 55.89 49.55 21.82
C SER A 2 55.38 48.21 21.31
N SER A 3 56.05 47.19 21.84
CA SER A 3 55.83 45.77 21.61
C SER A 3 54.56 45.27 22.34
N ALA A 4 53.73 44.51 21.68
CA ALA A 4 52.68 43.73 22.31
C ALA A 4 53.02 42.22 22.19
N GLN A 5 53.33 41.63 23.34
CA GLN A 5 53.60 40.21 23.54
C GLN A 5 52.34 39.38 23.30
N ARG A 6 52.48 38.31 22.53
CA ARG A 6 51.49 37.24 22.37
C ARG A 6 51.60 36.27 23.56
N LEU A 7 50.50 36.10 24.28
CA LEU A 7 50.31 35.01 25.24
C LEU A 7 49.68 33.78 24.55
N LEU A 8 50.36 32.63 24.65
CA LEU A 8 49.87 31.33 24.20
C LEU A 8 48.99 30.73 25.30
N PRO A 9 47.91 30.00 24.99
CA PRO A 9 47.12 29.29 25.98
C PRO A 9 47.74 27.90 26.34
N ALA A 10 47.66 27.54 27.60
CA ALA A 10 48.19 26.32 28.23
C ALA A 10 47.39 25.07 27.82
N ARG A 11 48.14 23.95 27.68
CA ARG A 11 47.59 22.58 27.48
C ARG A 11 46.96 22.05 28.77
N PRO A 12 45.84 21.31 28.73
CA PRO A 12 45.31 20.57 29.88
C PRO A 12 46.08 19.25 30.10
N ALA A 13 46.27 18.92 31.38
CA ALA A 13 47.01 17.79 31.90
C ALA A 13 46.29 16.45 31.69
N GLU A 14 47.07 15.43 31.34
CA GLU A 14 46.66 14.03 31.29
C GLU A 14 46.43 13.42 32.68
N ARG A 15 45.32 12.68 32.87
CA ARG A 15 45.05 11.86 34.06
C ARG A 15 45.44 10.40 33.79
N PRO A 16 46.06 9.70 34.78
CA PRO A 16 46.58 8.35 34.62
C PRO A 16 45.47 7.27 34.64
N ARG A 17 45.61 6.27 33.75
CA ARG A 17 44.78 5.07 33.66
C ARG A 17 45.10 4.13 34.87
N ARG A 18 44.10 3.85 35.69
CA ARG A 18 44.13 2.75 36.68
C ARG A 18 43.87 1.41 35.97
N ARG A 19 44.84 0.52 36.02
CA ARG A 19 44.70 -0.90 35.66
C ARG A 19 44.08 -1.62 36.85
N THR A 20 42.89 -2.23 36.66
CA THR A 20 42.34 -3.19 37.62
C THR A 20 42.64 -4.61 37.14
N ARG A 21 43.32 -5.36 37.98
CA ARG A 21 43.63 -6.79 37.77
C ARG A 21 42.39 -7.61 38.14
N LEU A 22 41.93 -8.48 37.23
CA LEU A 22 40.95 -9.52 37.51
C LEU A 22 41.66 -10.76 38.07
N LEU A 23 41.31 -11.14 39.28
CA LEU A 23 41.66 -12.42 39.89
C LEU A 23 40.64 -13.49 39.40
N ALA A 24 41.18 -14.57 38.85
CA ALA A 24 40.43 -15.77 38.51
C ALA A 24 40.21 -16.59 39.81
N ALA A 25 38.93 -16.93 40.08
CA ALA A 25 38.60 -17.97 41.06
C ALA A 25 37.95 -19.13 40.32
N ALA A 26 38.65 -20.26 40.27
CA ALA A 26 38.16 -21.56 39.86
C ALA A 26 37.32 -22.18 40.95
N ALA A 27 36.07 -22.53 40.69
CA ALA A 27 35.26 -23.41 41.55
C ALA A 27 34.75 -24.56 40.69
N ALA A 28 35.27 -25.76 40.94
CA ALA A 28 34.79 -27.03 40.40
C ALA A 28 33.52 -27.45 41.10
N PHE A 29 32.50 -27.92 40.32
CA PHE A 29 31.36 -28.67 40.84
C PHE A 29 31.01 -29.83 39.91
N PRO A 30 30.55 -30.96 40.45
CA PRO A 30 30.64 -32.26 39.83
C PRO A 30 29.50 -32.66 38.88
N LEU A 31 29.80 -33.60 38.00
CA LEU A 31 28.88 -34.28 37.10
C LEU A 31 27.76 -35.00 37.87
N LEU A 32 26.51 -34.77 37.44
CA LEU A 32 25.39 -35.68 37.61
C LEU A 32 24.85 -35.95 36.23
N LEU A 33 24.99 -37.22 35.79
CA LEU A 33 24.34 -37.79 34.64
C LEU A 33 22.83 -37.85 34.87
N GLY A 34 22.03 -37.22 34.02
CA GLY A 34 20.61 -37.41 33.86
C GLY A 34 20.28 -37.43 32.37
N ALA A 35 20.14 -38.62 31.80
CA ALA A 35 19.65 -38.76 30.43
C ALA A 35 18.16 -38.52 30.39
N LEU A 36 17.71 -37.55 29.56
CA LEU A 36 16.35 -37.49 29.03
C LEU A 36 16.28 -36.54 27.82
N GLY A 37 15.81 -37.08 26.69
CA GLY A 37 15.03 -36.32 25.71
C GLY A 37 15.80 -35.40 24.76
N ALA A 38 16.20 -35.95 23.61
CA ALA A 38 16.55 -35.17 22.44
C ALA A 38 15.34 -34.35 21.94
N CYS A 39 15.30 -33.06 22.26
CA CYS A 39 14.55 -32.08 21.46
C CYS A 39 15.57 -31.44 20.53
N GLY A 40 15.49 -31.78 19.25
CA GLY A 40 16.32 -31.21 18.21
C GLY A 40 16.10 -29.70 18.13
N TYR A 41 17.14 -28.96 18.46
CA TYR A 41 17.25 -27.54 18.18
C TYR A 41 17.54 -27.42 16.67
N GLY A 42 16.46 -27.13 15.91
CA GLY A 42 16.57 -26.90 14.48
C GLY A 42 17.41 -25.66 14.22
N SER A 43 18.40 -25.84 13.37
CA SER A 43 19.16 -24.73 12.78
C SER A 43 18.24 -23.66 12.25
N GLU A 44 18.45 -22.43 12.69
CA GLU A 44 17.88 -21.23 12.09
C GLU A 44 18.25 -21.25 10.59
N LYS A 45 17.25 -21.43 9.76
CA LYS A 45 17.32 -21.04 8.35
C LYS A 45 16.90 -19.59 8.30
N ASP A 46 17.85 -18.72 8.07
CA ASP A 46 17.63 -17.36 7.60
C ASP A 46 16.70 -17.39 6.39
N GLY A 47 15.54 -16.77 6.53
CA GLY A 47 14.54 -16.61 5.49
C GLY A 47 13.40 -15.83 6.07
N ASP A 48 13.50 -14.50 6.02
CA ASP A 48 12.40 -13.55 6.28
C ASP A 48 11.22 -13.84 5.32
N ASP A 49 10.41 -14.85 5.62
CA ASP A 49 9.12 -15.09 4.97
C ASP A 49 8.05 -14.37 5.81
N GLN A 50 7.99 -13.04 5.74
CA GLN A 50 6.92 -12.22 6.35
C GLN A 50 5.56 -12.39 5.63
N GLY A 51 5.42 -13.41 4.79
CA GLY A 51 4.18 -13.76 4.13
C GLY A 51 3.20 -14.43 5.10
N SER A 52 1.95 -14.04 5.06
CA SER A 52 0.85 -14.83 5.59
C SER A 52 0.95 -16.26 5.04
N SER A 53 0.62 -17.27 5.85
CA SER A 53 0.64 -18.67 5.40
C SER A 53 -0.07 -18.83 4.06
N ALA A 54 0.58 -19.51 3.10
CA ALA A 54 0.01 -19.71 1.78
C ALA A 54 -1.39 -20.34 1.87
N LEU A 55 -2.32 -19.81 1.07
CA LEU A 55 -3.65 -20.41 0.96
C LEU A 55 -3.56 -21.80 0.31
N PRO A 56 -4.40 -22.76 0.71
CA PRO A 56 -4.44 -24.06 0.05
C PRO A 56 -4.77 -23.89 -1.43
N ALA A 57 -4.22 -24.77 -2.28
CA ALA A 57 -4.61 -24.82 -3.67
C ALA A 57 -6.09 -25.21 -3.81
N ALA A 58 -6.78 -24.68 -4.83
CA ALA A 58 -8.18 -25.02 -5.09
C ALA A 58 -8.36 -26.44 -5.67
N GLY A 59 -7.27 -27.08 -6.09
CA GLY A 59 -7.24 -28.40 -6.72
C GLY A 59 -6.98 -28.33 -8.23
N GLY A 60 -6.59 -29.45 -8.82
CA GLY A 60 -6.21 -29.55 -10.23
C GLY A 60 -4.70 -29.36 -10.48
N GLU A 61 -4.33 -29.23 -11.74
CA GLU A 61 -2.94 -29.08 -12.14
C GLU A 61 -2.40 -27.64 -11.84
N LYS A 62 -1.10 -27.57 -11.55
CA LYS A 62 -0.40 -26.30 -11.41
C LYS A 62 -0.34 -25.60 -12.76
N ILE A 63 -0.60 -24.29 -12.76
CA ILE A 63 -0.48 -23.48 -13.98
C ILE A 63 0.99 -23.18 -14.23
N ASP A 64 1.46 -23.40 -15.45
CA ASP A 64 2.88 -23.28 -15.86
C ASP A 64 3.87 -24.01 -14.94
N GLY A 65 3.42 -25.08 -14.24
CA GLY A 65 4.22 -25.80 -13.26
C GLY A 65 4.55 -25.03 -11.98
N LEU A 66 3.98 -23.84 -11.79
CA LEU A 66 4.28 -22.97 -10.66
C LEU A 66 3.63 -23.49 -9.37
N ASP A 67 4.42 -23.63 -8.31
CA ASP A 67 3.94 -24.06 -6.99
C ASP A 67 3.09 -23.02 -6.30
N LYS A 68 3.54 -21.75 -6.33
CA LYS A 68 2.87 -20.64 -5.67
C LYS A 68 3.10 -19.31 -6.40
N VAL A 69 2.07 -18.46 -6.43
CA VAL A 69 2.17 -17.05 -6.81
C VAL A 69 2.13 -16.18 -5.56
N LYS A 70 3.04 -15.22 -5.46
CA LYS A 70 3.16 -14.30 -4.34
C LYS A 70 2.44 -12.99 -4.69
N VAL A 71 1.45 -12.61 -3.89
CA VAL A 71 0.58 -11.47 -4.19
C VAL A 71 0.57 -10.45 -3.07
N GLY A 72 0.68 -9.16 -3.43
CA GLY A 72 0.62 -8.03 -2.51
C GLY A 72 -0.74 -7.33 -2.53
N TYR A 73 -1.21 -6.83 -1.39
CA TYR A 73 -2.39 -5.95 -1.29
C TYR A 73 -2.43 -5.24 0.06
N PHE A 74 -3.37 -4.30 0.24
CA PHE A 74 -3.59 -3.63 1.52
C PHE A 74 -4.89 -4.12 2.18
N ALA A 75 -4.91 -4.14 3.51
CA ALA A 75 -6.12 -4.40 4.30
C ALA A 75 -7.06 -3.18 4.30
N ASN A 76 -7.43 -2.70 3.11
CA ASN A 76 -8.32 -1.58 2.84
C ASN A 76 -9.50 -2.00 1.97
N LEU A 77 -10.66 -1.34 2.10
CA LEU A 77 -11.82 -1.63 1.25
C LEU A 77 -11.59 -1.25 -0.23
N THR A 78 -10.69 -0.31 -0.52
CA THR A 78 -10.25 -0.01 -1.89
C THR A 78 -9.56 -1.20 -2.58
N HIS A 79 -9.17 -2.23 -1.81
CA HIS A 79 -8.62 -3.50 -2.30
C HIS A 79 -9.65 -4.65 -2.22
N ALA A 80 -10.95 -4.34 -2.31
CA ALA A 80 -12.04 -5.32 -2.16
C ALA A 80 -11.90 -6.52 -3.10
N THR A 81 -11.43 -6.32 -4.35
CA THR A 81 -11.20 -7.42 -5.30
C THR A 81 -10.20 -8.43 -4.75
N ALA A 82 -9.06 -7.97 -4.20
CA ALA A 82 -8.07 -8.84 -3.58
C ALA A 82 -8.62 -9.51 -2.31
N LEU A 83 -9.24 -8.74 -1.39
CA LEU A 83 -9.81 -9.24 -0.14
C LEU A 83 -10.85 -10.34 -0.37
N VAL A 84 -11.69 -10.20 -1.39
CA VAL A 84 -12.75 -11.16 -1.70
C VAL A 84 -12.24 -12.30 -2.59
N GLY A 85 -11.43 -11.99 -3.60
CA GLY A 85 -10.99 -12.96 -4.60
C GLY A 85 -9.88 -13.90 -4.14
N LEU A 86 -8.98 -13.42 -3.26
CA LEU A 86 -7.85 -14.20 -2.76
C LEU A 86 -8.19 -15.07 -1.55
N ARG A 87 -9.36 -14.90 -0.92
CA ARG A 87 -9.78 -15.74 0.22
C ARG A 87 -9.91 -17.21 -0.18
N ASN A 88 -9.93 -18.12 0.80
CA ASN A 88 -10.22 -19.53 0.56
C ASN A 88 -11.61 -19.69 -0.09
N GLY A 89 -11.68 -20.34 -1.24
CA GLY A 89 -12.88 -20.45 -2.07
C GLY A 89 -13.22 -19.18 -2.86
N GLY A 90 -12.35 -18.15 -2.86
CA GLY A 90 -12.52 -16.96 -3.70
C GLY A 90 -12.19 -17.20 -5.17
N GLN A 91 -12.72 -16.37 -6.06
CA GLN A 91 -12.63 -16.58 -7.51
C GLN A 91 -11.17 -16.59 -8.02
N ILE A 92 -10.29 -15.74 -7.46
CA ILE A 92 -8.88 -15.71 -7.87
C ILE A 92 -8.19 -17.01 -7.45
N GLN A 93 -8.42 -17.46 -6.22
CA GLN A 93 -7.86 -18.72 -5.73
C GLN A 93 -8.37 -19.92 -6.55
N GLN A 94 -9.66 -19.94 -6.92
CA GLN A 94 -10.24 -21.00 -7.75
C GLN A 94 -9.63 -21.06 -9.16
N GLU A 95 -9.43 -19.91 -9.81
CA GLU A 95 -8.84 -19.84 -11.14
C GLU A 95 -7.37 -20.27 -11.17
N LEU A 96 -6.66 -20.16 -10.05
CA LEU A 96 -5.26 -20.60 -9.91
C LEU A 96 -5.10 -22.13 -9.76
N LYS A 97 -6.20 -22.86 -9.59
CA LYS A 97 -6.22 -24.35 -9.56
C LYS A 97 -5.20 -24.93 -8.57
N GLY A 98 -4.24 -25.72 -9.05
CA GLY A 98 -3.16 -26.34 -8.27
C GLY A 98 -2.05 -25.39 -7.83
N THR A 99 -2.00 -24.16 -8.37
CA THR A 99 -1.03 -23.13 -7.95
C THR A 99 -1.54 -22.44 -6.68
N LYS A 100 -0.75 -22.47 -5.61
CA LYS A 100 -1.08 -21.84 -4.33
C LYS A 100 -0.96 -20.32 -4.40
N VAL A 101 -1.71 -19.62 -3.56
CA VAL A 101 -1.57 -18.18 -3.35
C VAL A 101 -0.79 -17.93 -2.06
N SER A 102 0.26 -17.12 -2.12
CA SER A 102 0.99 -16.60 -0.96
C SER A 102 0.70 -15.10 -0.83
N PRO A 103 -0.23 -14.69 0.06
CA PRO A 103 -0.60 -13.28 0.21
C PRO A 103 0.39 -12.54 1.13
N PHE A 104 0.65 -11.29 0.80
CA PHE A 104 1.45 -10.34 1.58
C PHE A 104 0.63 -9.07 1.79
N VAL A 105 0.46 -8.65 3.03
CA VAL A 105 -0.32 -7.46 3.37
C VAL A 105 0.60 -6.29 3.67
N PHE A 106 0.43 -5.20 2.92
CA PHE A 106 1.21 -3.98 3.07
C PHE A 106 0.38 -2.86 3.71
N ASN A 107 1.06 -1.89 4.30
CA ASN A 107 0.41 -0.69 4.86
C ASN A 107 0.28 0.44 3.82
N ALA A 108 1.20 0.49 2.83
CA ALA A 108 1.22 1.52 1.79
C ALA A 108 2.04 1.08 0.56
N GLY A 109 1.89 1.81 -0.55
CA GLY A 109 2.44 1.46 -1.86
C GLY A 109 3.95 1.45 -1.98
N PRO A 110 4.71 2.42 -1.44
CA PRO A 110 6.17 2.39 -1.57
C PRO A 110 6.81 1.10 -1.08
N SER A 111 6.37 0.55 0.07
CA SER A 111 6.88 -0.73 0.58
C SER A 111 6.47 -1.92 -0.28
N GLU A 112 5.29 -1.88 -0.92
CA GLU A 112 4.88 -2.92 -1.86
C GLU A 112 5.73 -2.89 -3.16
N ILE A 113 6.10 -1.70 -3.67
CA ILE A 113 7.02 -1.56 -4.81
C ILE A 113 8.41 -2.12 -4.47
N GLU A 114 8.91 -1.91 -3.27
CA GLU A 114 10.17 -2.52 -2.81
C GLU A 114 10.09 -4.05 -2.82
N ALA A 115 8.99 -4.62 -2.32
CA ALA A 115 8.75 -6.06 -2.35
C ALA A 115 8.62 -6.61 -3.78
N LEU A 116 7.99 -5.87 -4.71
CA LEU A 116 7.94 -6.25 -6.12
C LEU A 116 9.33 -6.24 -6.76
N ASN A 117 10.12 -5.19 -6.49
CA ASN A 117 11.47 -5.04 -7.05
C ASN A 117 12.43 -6.12 -6.56
N SER A 118 12.31 -6.54 -5.30
CA SER A 118 13.11 -7.63 -4.72
C SER A 118 12.64 -9.01 -5.15
N GLY A 119 11.48 -9.14 -5.84
CA GLY A 119 10.86 -10.43 -6.18
C GLY A 119 10.21 -11.12 -4.97
N SER A 120 10.01 -10.41 -3.86
CA SER A 120 9.24 -10.91 -2.71
C SER A 120 7.77 -11.06 -3.04
N ILE A 121 7.24 -10.29 -4.00
CA ILE A 121 5.92 -10.48 -4.61
C ILE A 121 6.02 -10.49 -6.14
N ASP A 122 5.05 -11.10 -6.80
CA ASP A 122 4.96 -11.25 -8.25
C ASP A 122 3.89 -10.35 -8.85
N ILE A 123 2.74 -10.22 -8.17
CA ILE A 123 1.57 -9.43 -8.56
C ILE A 123 1.15 -8.60 -7.36
N GLY A 124 0.65 -7.37 -7.56
CA GLY A 124 0.20 -6.50 -6.48
C GLY A 124 -1.07 -5.73 -6.83
N TRP A 125 -1.89 -5.46 -5.82
CA TRP A 125 -2.98 -4.49 -5.85
C TRP A 125 -2.51 -3.22 -5.16
N ILE A 126 -2.36 -2.13 -5.91
CA ILE A 126 -1.64 -0.94 -5.43
C ILE A 126 -2.24 0.34 -6.01
N GLY A 127 -2.00 1.46 -5.35
CA GLY A 127 -2.41 2.77 -5.85
C GLY A 127 -1.62 3.26 -7.07
N PRO A 128 -2.16 4.20 -7.86
CA PRO A 128 -1.52 4.71 -9.08
C PRO A 128 -0.20 5.45 -8.80
N SER A 129 -0.11 6.31 -7.80
CA SER A 129 1.11 7.10 -7.57
C SER A 129 2.34 6.23 -7.25
N PRO A 130 2.29 5.20 -6.36
CA PRO A 130 3.42 4.30 -6.19
C PRO A 130 3.72 3.47 -7.45
N SER A 131 2.71 3.07 -8.25
CA SER A 131 2.92 2.39 -9.54
C SER A 131 3.70 3.26 -10.52
N ILE A 132 3.30 4.52 -10.67
CA ILE A 132 3.98 5.53 -11.50
C ILE A 132 5.43 5.71 -11.02
N ASN A 133 5.63 5.97 -9.72
CA ASN A 133 6.95 6.21 -9.15
C ASN A 133 7.88 4.99 -9.31
N GLY A 134 7.37 3.79 -9.06
CA GLY A 134 8.11 2.54 -9.27
C GLY A 134 8.52 2.36 -10.73
N TYR A 135 7.59 2.56 -11.67
CA TYR A 135 7.84 2.48 -13.10
C TYR A 135 8.92 3.46 -13.56
N VAL A 136 8.76 4.73 -13.18
CA VAL A 136 9.70 5.80 -13.57
C VAL A 136 11.09 5.57 -12.99
N LYS A 137 11.20 5.27 -11.69
CA LYS A 137 12.50 5.00 -11.04
C LYS A 137 13.23 3.79 -11.59
N SER A 138 12.52 2.82 -12.14
CA SER A 138 13.09 1.64 -12.79
C SER A 138 13.37 1.85 -14.29
N HIS A 139 13.14 3.06 -14.82
CA HIS A 139 13.20 3.35 -16.25
C HIS A 139 12.31 2.39 -17.07
N GLY A 140 11.10 2.14 -16.57
CA GLY A 140 10.11 1.30 -17.25
C GLY A 140 10.37 -0.22 -17.20
N LYS A 141 11.27 -0.70 -16.33
CA LYS A 141 11.77 -2.10 -16.36
C LYS A 141 11.18 -3.02 -15.30
N ASN A 142 10.57 -2.51 -14.23
CA ASN A 142 10.17 -3.35 -13.09
C ASN A 142 8.76 -3.93 -13.23
N LEU A 143 7.76 -3.12 -13.61
CA LEU A 143 6.35 -3.51 -13.57
C LEU A 143 5.59 -3.17 -14.85
N LYS A 144 4.41 -3.78 -14.98
CA LYS A 144 3.31 -3.35 -15.84
C LYS A 144 2.04 -3.22 -15.02
N ILE A 145 1.19 -2.27 -15.37
CA ILE A 145 -0.20 -2.22 -14.91
C ILE A 145 -1.00 -3.09 -15.89
N ILE A 146 -1.70 -4.09 -15.34
CA ILE A 146 -2.40 -5.12 -16.13
C ILE A 146 -3.92 -5.10 -15.97
N SER A 147 -4.45 -4.34 -14.99
CA SER A 147 -5.89 -4.18 -14.75
C SER A 147 -6.15 -3.01 -13.82
N GLY A 148 -7.39 -2.49 -13.84
CA GLY A 148 -7.95 -1.76 -12.72
C GLY A 148 -8.41 -2.70 -11.60
N SER A 149 -8.78 -2.15 -10.45
CA SER A 149 -9.40 -2.88 -9.36
C SER A 149 -10.47 -2.05 -8.65
N ALA A 150 -10.20 -0.77 -8.35
CA ALA A 150 -11.17 0.09 -7.69
C ALA A 150 -11.04 1.56 -8.10
N SER A 151 -12.16 2.29 -8.00
CA SER A 151 -12.30 3.74 -8.15
C SER A 151 -13.00 4.32 -6.92
N GLY A 152 -12.67 5.56 -6.52
CA GLY A 152 -13.28 6.28 -5.40
C GLY A 152 -12.79 5.84 -4.02
N GLY A 153 -13.56 6.16 -2.99
CA GLY A 153 -13.27 5.74 -1.61
C GLY A 153 -12.12 6.47 -0.93
N VAL A 154 -11.86 7.73 -1.28
CA VAL A 154 -10.87 8.59 -0.61
C VAL A 154 -11.52 9.90 -0.18
N LYS A 155 -11.23 10.35 1.03
CA LYS A 155 -11.86 11.55 1.62
C LYS A 155 -10.86 12.36 2.43
N LEU A 156 -11.05 13.68 2.44
CA LEU A 156 -10.54 14.56 3.47
C LEU A 156 -11.56 14.58 4.63
N VAL A 157 -11.16 14.00 5.75
CA VAL A 157 -11.97 13.91 6.96
C VAL A 157 -11.33 14.76 8.05
N VAL A 158 -12.11 15.59 8.75
CA VAL A 158 -11.54 16.61 9.65
C VAL A 158 -12.31 16.71 10.96
N ASN A 159 -11.65 17.27 11.97
CA ASN A 159 -12.29 17.66 13.22
C ASN A 159 -13.19 18.88 13.00
N PRO A 160 -14.53 18.75 13.13
CA PRO A 160 -15.48 19.82 12.81
C PRO A 160 -15.39 21.02 13.77
N LYS A 161 -14.77 20.85 14.94
CA LYS A 161 -14.54 21.96 15.90
C LYS A 161 -13.37 22.85 15.47
N LYS A 162 -12.41 22.29 14.71
CA LYS A 162 -11.18 22.99 14.29
C LYS A 162 -11.19 23.44 12.83
N ILE A 163 -11.93 22.73 11.97
CA ILE A 163 -11.96 22.93 10.51
C ILE A 163 -13.42 22.91 10.06
N LYS A 164 -13.93 24.05 9.63
CA LYS A 164 -15.31 24.22 9.15
C LYS A 164 -15.40 24.34 7.64
N THR A 165 -14.39 24.93 7.00
CA THR A 165 -14.29 25.15 5.56
C THR A 165 -12.99 24.58 5.01
N LEU A 166 -12.86 24.49 3.68
CA LEU A 166 -11.63 24.05 3.03
C LEU A 166 -10.45 24.99 3.32
N ASP A 167 -10.68 26.27 3.54
CA ASP A 167 -9.62 27.24 3.81
C ASP A 167 -9.12 27.15 5.27
N ASP A 168 -9.92 26.62 6.20
CA ASP A 168 -9.49 26.39 7.58
C ASP A 168 -8.44 25.26 7.70
N VAL A 169 -8.18 24.51 6.62
CA VAL A 169 -7.12 23.48 6.56
C VAL A 169 -5.74 24.12 6.66
N LYS A 170 -5.60 25.40 6.27
CA LYS A 170 -4.34 26.14 6.44
C LYS A 170 -3.97 26.23 7.92
N GLY A 171 -2.70 25.97 8.23
CA GLY A 171 -2.19 25.93 9.61
C GLY A 171 -2.54 24.67 10.41
N LYS A 172 -3.21 23.67 9.80
CA LYS A 172 -3.60 22.44 10.49
C LYS A 172 -2.65 21.29 10.21
N LYS A 173 -2.78 20.22 11.02
CA LYS A 173 -2.05 18.97 10.89
C LYS A 173 -2.96 17.95 10.22
N ILE A 174 -2.64 17.55 8.99
CA ILE A 174 -3.43 16.58 8.22
C ILE A 174 -2.61 15.32 8.01
N ALA A 175 -3.17 14.18 8.40
CA ALA A 175 -2.55 12.87 8.18
C ALA A 175 -2.71 12.42 6.73
N THR A 176 -1.66 11.83 6.19
CA THR A 176 -1.64 11.04 4.96
C THR A 176 -0.94 9.72 5.23
N PRO A 177 -1.12 8.64 4.42
CA PRO A 177 -0.50 7.35 4.75
C PRO A 177 1.03 7.41 4.80
N GLN A 178 1.69 7.24 3.69
CA GLN A 178 3.16 7.23 3.57
C GLN A 178 3.59 8.25 2.52
N LEU A 179 4.81 8.79 2.65
CA LEU A 179 5.39 9.70 1.66
C LEU A 179 5.34 9.08 0.25
N GLY A 180 4.73 9.81 -0.69
CA GLY A 180 4.58 9.36 -2.08
C GLY A 180 3.49 8.30 -2.30
N ASN A 181 2.71 7.95 -1.28
CA ASN A 181 1.49 7.16 -1.46
C ASN A 181 0.42 8.00 -2.18
N THR A 182 -0.58 7.36 -2.81
CA THR A 182 -1.59 8.06 -3.64
C THR A 182 -2.27 9.20 -2.88
N GLN A 183 -2.70 8.98 -1.64
CA GLN A 183 -3.35 10.01 -0.83
C GLN A 183 -2.39 11.14 -0.40
N ASP A 184 -1.11 10.86 -0.24
CA ASP A 184 -0.10 11.89 0.07
C ASP A 184 0.11 12.81 -1.14
N VAL A 185 0.23 12.23 -2.33
CA VAL A 185 0.34 12.97 -3.61
C VAL A 185 -0.92 13.80 -3.86
N ALA A 186 -2.11 13.21 -3.71
CA ALA A 186 -3.38 13.89 -3.92
C ALA A 186 -3.54 15.09 -2.99
N PHE A 187 -3.23 14.93 -1.70
CA PHE A 187 -3.31 16.01 -0.73
C PHE A 187 -2.29 17.13 -1.01
N LEU A 188 -1.04 16.80 -1.29
CA LEU A 188 -0.01 17.79 -1.63
C LEU A 188 -0.36 18.54 -2.90
N ASN A 189 -0.87 17.86 -3.94
CA ASN A 189 -1.38 18.51 -5.16
C ASN A 189 -2.53 19.47 -4.85
N TRP A 190 -3.49 19.04 -4.00
CA TRP A 190 -4.61 19.88 -3.59
C TRP A 190 -4.14 21.13 -2.84
N VAL A 191 -3.19 21.00 -1.90
CA VAL A 191 -2.56 22.11 -1.18
C VAL A 191 -1.87 23.07 -2.14
N ALA A 192 -1.09 22.56 -3.10
CA ALA A 192 -0.45 23.36 -4.12
C ALA A 192 -1.48 24.07 -5.02
N GLY A 193 -2.64 23.45 -5.28
CA GLY A 193 -3.78 24.04 -6.00
C GLY A 193 -4.42 25.22 -5.27
N LYS A 194 -4.32 25.26 -3.94
CA LYS A 194 -4.73 26.40 -3.11
C LYS A 194 -3.70 27.54 -3.08
N GLY A 195 -2.54 27.38 -3.73
CA GLY A 195 -1.41 28.30 -3.64
C GLY A 195 -0.65 28.25 -2.31
N TRP A 196 -0.89 27.22 -1.50
CA TRP A 196 -0.19 27.04 -0.24
C TRP A 196 1.11 26.25 -0.43
N LYS A 197 2.10 26.57 0.38
CA LYS A 197 3.44 25.98 0.28
C LYS A 197 3.63 24.92 1.36
N VAL A 198 4.02 23.72 0.94
CA VAL A 198 4.45 22.62 1.82
C VAL A 198 5.70 22.00 1.22
N ASP A 199 6.74 21.84 2.01
CA ASP A 199 7.90 21.04 1.61
C ASP A 199 7.48 19.56 1.47
N PRO A 200 7.59 18.95 0.28
CA PRO A 200 7.02 17.64 0.01
C PRO A 200 7.73 16.51 0.76
N GLN A 201 8.98 16.69 1.18
CA GLN A 201 9.72 15.67 1.90
C GLN A 201 9.42 15.70 3.40
N SER A 202 9.55 16.86 4.03
CA SER A 202 9.32 17.02 5.48
C SER A 202 7.84 17.17 5.86
N GLY A 203 6.96 17.51 4.92
CA GLY A 203 5.55 17.81 5.18
C GLY A 203 5.31 19.14 5.91
N LYS A 204 6.33 20.00 6.06
CA LYS A 204 6.23 21.28 6.76
C LYS A 204 5.87 22.42 5.82
N GLY A 205 5.06 23.36 6.29
CA GLY A 205 4.70 24.55 5.51
C GLY A 205 3.40 25.17 5.99
N ASP A 206 2.63 25.72 5.04
CA ASP A 206 1.30 26.32 5.31
C ASP A 206 0.29 25.32 5.87
N VAL A 207 0.51 24.02 5.66
CA VAL A 207 -0.17 22.88 6.29
C VAL A 207 0.91 21.92 6.77
N SER A 208 0.72 21.29 7.91
CA SER A 208 1.60 20.22 8.39
C SER A 208 1.06 18.86 7.91
N VAL A 209 1.76 18.21 6.98
CA VAL A 209 1.43 16.87 6.49
C VAL A 209 2.12 15.84 7.37
N VAL A 210 1.33 15.03 8.07
CA VAL A 210 1.82 14.01 9.01
C VAL A 210 1.62 12.63 8.39
N ARG A 211 2.73 11.99 7.99
CA ARG A 211 2.67 10.64 7.41
C ARG A 211 2.41 9.62 8.51
N THR A 212 1.24 9.00 8.46
CA THR A 212 0.74 8.11 9.51
C THR A 212 0.02 6.93 8.89
N ASP A 213 0.42 5.71 9.23
CA ASP A 213 -0.25 4.51 8.74
C ASP A 213 -1.76 4.55 8.96
N ASN A 214 -2.54 4.07 8.00
CA ASN A 214 -4.00 4.06 8.06
C ASN A 214 -4.56 3.39 9.33
N LYS A 215 -3.88 2.36 9.85
CA LYS A 215 -4.29 1.67 11.09
C LYS A 215 -4.04 2.50 12.35
N VAL A 216 -3.11 3.47 12.31
CA VAL A 216 -2.72 4.33 13.45
C VAL A 216 -3.42 5.69 13.38
N THR A 217 -3.86 6.11 12.18
CA THR A 217 -4.50 7.41 11.97
C THR A 217 -5.71 7.68 12.88
N PRO A 218 -6.61 6.71 13.19
CA PRO A 218 -7.70 6.94 14.14
C PRO A 218 -7.20 7.33 15.54
N ASP A 219 -6.17 6.68 16.05
CA ASP A 219 -5.60 7.00 17.37
C ASP A 219 -4.91 8.37 17.36
N ALA A 220 -4.19 8.70 16.28
CA ALA A 220 -3.60 10.03 16.10
C ALA A 220 -4.64 11.15 16.05
N TYR A 221 -5.79 10.90 15.41
CA TYR A 221 -6.92 11.83 15.40
C TYR A 221 -7.55 11.98 16.78
N LYS A 222 -7.84 10.88 17.45
CA LYS A 222 -8.47 10.84 18.77
C LYS A 222 -7.63 11.53 19.85
N SER A 223 -6.32 11.35 19.81
CA SER A 223 -5.38 12.04 20.71
C SER A 223 -5.18 13.53 20.38
N GLY A 224 -5.68 14.00 19.22
CA GLY A 224 -5.48 15.37 18.75
C GLY A 224 -4.08 15.62 18.15
N ALA A 225 -3.30 14.58 17.89
CA ALA A 225 -2.01 14.68 17.21
C ALA A 225 -2.17 15.19 15.76
N VAL A 226 -3.31 14.88 15.14
CA VAL A 226 -3.73 15.43 13.83
C VAL A 226 -5.12 16.04 13.91
N ASP A 227 -5.41 17.02 13.06
CA ASP A 227 -6.68 17.74 13.00
C ASP A 227 -7.62 17.17 11.93
N GLY A 228 -7.10 16.33 11.06
CA GLY A 228 -7.81 15.63 9.99
C GLY A 228 -6.90 14.69 9.24
N ALA A 229 -7.45 14.04 8.21
CA ALA A 229 -6.71 13.09 7.40
C ALA A 229 -7.25 13.03 5.96
N TRP A 230 -6.37 12.87 4.97
CA TRP A 230 -6.70 12.51 3.59
C TRP A 230 -6.41 11.03 3.42
N VAL A 231 -7.44 10.21 3.50
CA VAL A 231 -7.28 8.76 3.71
C VAL A 231 -8.29 7.95 2.91
N PRO A 232 -7.96 6.68 2.59
CA PRO A 232 -8.87 5.76 1.92
C PRO A 232 -9.85 5.12 2.91
N GLU A 233 -10.91 4.49 2.35
CA GLU A 233 -11.80 3.63 3.12
C GLU A 233 -11.13 2.28 3.51
N PRO A 234 -11.34 1.78 4.74
CA PRO A 234 -12.35 2.20 5.71
C PRO A 234 -11.88 3.27 6.71
N THR A 235 -10.65 3.78 6.60
CA THR A 235 -10.10 4.73 7.57
C THR A 235 -10.92 6.02 7.64
N ALA A 236 -11.37 6.54 6.48
CA ALA A 236 -12.22 7.72 6.43
C ALA A 236 -13.53 7.52 7.25
N SER A 237 -14.23 6.41 7.03
CA SER A 237 -15.44 6.09 7.76
C SER A 237 -15.21 5.79 9.25
N LYS A 238 -14.07 5.21 9.62
CA LYS A 238 -13.69 5.06 11.04
C LYS A 238 -13.57 6.42 11.73
N LEU A 239 -12.90 7.37 11.11
CA LEU A 239 -12.76 8.73 11.65
C LEU A 239 -14.13 9.42 11.79
N VAL A 240 -15.02 9.23 10.81
CA VAL A 240 -16.38 9.79 10.89
C VAL A 240 -17.17 9.17 12.04
N ALA A 241 -17.09 7.87 12.27
CA ALA A 241 -17.69 7.20 13.41
C ALA A 241 -17.14 7.71 14.76
N GLU A 242 -15.90 8.21 14.79
CA GLU A 242 -15.28 8.86 15.95
C GLU A 242 -15.53 10.38 16.07
N GLY A 243 -16.51 10.90 15.31
CA GLY A 243 -16.96 12.29 15.39
C GLY A 243 -16.25 13.26 14.44
N ALA A 244 -15.45 12.76 13.50
CA ALA A 244 -14.94 13.57 12.41
C ALA A 244 -16.04 13.83 11.35
N ARG A 245 -15.78 14.78 10.45
CA ARG A 245 -16.65 15.10 9.33
C ARG A 245 -15.92 14.96 8.02
N THR A 246 -16.56 14.38 7.02
CA THR A 246 -16.08 14.47 5.63
C THR A 246 -16.18 15.91 5.17
N LEU A 247 -15.05 16.53 4.87
CA LEU A 247 -14.97 17.89 4.34
C LEU A 247 -14.95 17.89 2.81
N LEU A 248 -14.30 16.87 2.21
CA LEU A 248 -14.19 16.70 0.77
C LEU A 248 -14.15 15.21 0.42
N ASP A 249 -14.93 14.81 -0.56
CA ASP A 249 -14.78 13.52 -1.25
C ASP A 249 -13.88 13.76 -2.47
N GLU A 250 -12.76 13.01 -2.57
CA GLU A 250 -11.77 13.21 -3.62
C GLU A 250 -12.37 13.04 -5.02
N SER A 251 -13.40 12.20 -5.18
CA SER A 251 -14.08 12.01 -6.46
C SER A 251 -14.63 13.31 -7.04
N SER A 252 -15.01 14.27 -6.17
CA SER A 252 -15.49 15.58 -6.61
C SER A 252 -14.45 16.45 -7.33
N LEU A 253 -13.18 16.09 -7.24
CA LEU A 253 -12.06 16.77 -7.92
C LEU A 253 -11.77 16.20 -9.32
N TRP A 254 -12.44 15.10 -9.70
CA TRP A 254 -12.19 14.37 -10.93
C TRP A 254 -13.34 14.47 -11.92
N PRO A 255 -13.05 14.50 -13.24
CA PRO A 255 -14.09 14.40 -14.26
C PRO A 255 -14.98 13.17 -14.04
N ASP A 256 -16.27 13.33 -14.24
CA ASP A 256 -17.27 12.27 -14.04
C ASP A 256 -17.19 11.57 -12.68
N LYS A 257 -16.50 12.18 -11.69
CA LYS A 257 -16.21 11.62 -10.37
C LYS A 257 -15.48 10.28 -10.43
N LYS A 258 -14.71 10.05 -11.50
CA LYS A 258 -13.98 8.79 -11.73
C LYS A 258 -12.48 9.02 -11.75
N PHE A 259 -11.77 8.23 -10.98
CA PHE A 259 -10.31 8.13 -10.96
C PHE A 259 -9.92 6.75 -10.46
N VAL A 260 -8.76 6.27 -10.90
CA VAL A 260 -8.27 5.00 -10.40
C VAL A 260 -7.69 5.19 -8.99
N ILE A 261 -8.08 4.32 -8.06
CA ILE A 261 -7.49 4.29 -6.71
C ILE A 261 -6.66 3.02 -6.47
N THR A 262 -7.01 1.94 -7.16
CA THR A 262 -6.28 0.68 -7.08
C THR A 262 -6.16 0.04 -8.45
N ASN A 263 -4.93 -0.21 -8.86
CA ASN A 263 -4.53 -0.97 -10.05
C ASN A 263 -4.06 -2.37 -9.64
N VAL A 264 -4.02 -3.28 -10.61
CA VAL A 264 -3.26 -4.54 -10.52
C VAL A 264 -1.96 -4.36 -11.29
N ILE A 265 -0.83 -4.59 -10.61
CA ILE A 265 0.50 -4.55 -11.21
C ILE A 265 1.13 -5.95 -11.22
N VAL A 266 2.05 -6.17 -12.13
CA VAL A 266 2.83 -7.41 -12.23
C VAL A 266 4.30 -7.10 -12.47
N ARG A 267 5.21 -7.86 -11.86
CA ARG A 267 6.64 -7.83 -12.17
C ARG A 267 6.84 -8.29 -13.62
N GLN A 268 7.57 -7.52 -14.43
CA GLN A 268 7.69 -7.79 -15.87
C GLN A 268 8.33 -9.15 -16.19
N SER A 269 9.33 -9.59 -15.40
CA SER A 269 9.92 -10.91 -15.57
C SER A 269 8.90 -12.02 -15.31
N PHE A 270 8.08 -11.88 -14.25
CA PHE A 270 7.03 -12.86 -13.93
C PHE A 270 5.96 -12.93 -15.03
N LEU A 271 5.56 -11.78 -15.60
CA LEU A 271 4.62 -11.75 -16.72
C LEU A 271 5.13 -12.54 -17.95
N LYS A 272 6.44 -12.45 -18.22
CA LYS A 272 7.08 -13.18 -19.31
C LYS A 272 7.21 -14.69 -19.02
N GLU A 273 7.55 -15.03 -17.80
CA GLU A 273 7.83 -16.41 -17.37
C GLU A 273 6.55 -17.22 -17.12
N HIS A 274 5.49 -16.55 -16.59
CA HIS A 274 4.25 -17.20 -16.17
C HIS A 274 2.98 -16.49 -16.70
N PRO A 275 2.84 -16.27 -18.02
CA PRO A 275 1.72 -15.50 -18.58
C PRO A 275 0.35 -16.15 -18.32
N LYS A 276 0.28 -17.49 -18.23
CA LYS A 276 -0.98 -18.18 -17.92
C LYS A 276 -1.41 -18.02 -16.45
N VAL A 277 -0.46 -17.89 -15.54
CA VAL A 277 -0.74 -17.58 -14.12
C VAL A 277 -1.32 -16.16 -14.01
N VAL A 278 -0.71 -15.19 -14.71
CA VAL A 278 -1.22 -13.80 -14.78
C VAL A 278 -2.62 -13.77 -15.37
N GLU A 279 -2.88 -14.50 -16.47
CA GLU A 279 -4.21 -14.60 -17.07
C GLU A 279 -5.24 -15.22 -16.11
N ALA A 280 -4.85 -16.25 -15.33
CA ALA A 280 -5.72 -16.85 -14.32
C ALA A 280 -6.08 -15.87 -13.20
N VAL A 281 -5.10 -15.09 -12.68
CA VAL A 281 -5.34 -14.04 -11.69
C VAL A 281 -6.30 -12.97 -12.25
N LEU A 282 -6.11 -12.53 -13.48
CA LEU A 282 -6.98 -11.55 -14.14
C LEU A 282 -8.39 -12.10 -14.32
N ARG A 283 -8.55 -13.35 -14.76
CA ARG A 283 -9.86 -14.01 -14.91
C ARG A 283 -10.56 -14.11 -13.55
N GLY A 284 -9.85 -14.51 -12.52
CA GLY A 284 -10.37 -14.53 -11.15
C GLY A 284 -10.75 -13.14 -10.65
N SER A 285 -9.99 -12.10 -10.98
CA SER A 285 -10.30 -10.71 -10.63
C SER A 285 -11.57 -10.22 -11.33
N VAL A 286 -11.70 -10.46 -12.65
CA VAL A 286 -12.89 -10.12 -13.44
C VAL A 286 -14.13 -10.80 -12.88
N LYS A 287 -14.05 -12.09 -12.57
CA LYS A 287 -15.15 -12.85 -11.94
C LYS A 287 -15.48 -12.34 -10.54
N THR A 288 -14.47 -11.99 -9.75
CA THR A 288 -14.65 -11.39 -8.42
C THR A 288 -15.39 -10.06 -8.51
N ASN A 289 -14.98 -9.17 -9.43
CA ASN A 289 -15.63 -7.89 -9.62
C ASN A 289 -17.08 -8.02 -10.08
N ALA A 290 -17.36 -8.98 -10.99
CA ALA A 290 -18.72 -9.30 -11.40
C ALA A 290 -19.56 -9.82 -10.24
N TRP A 291 -18.99 -10.71 -9.40
CA TRP A 291 -19.68 -11.25 -8.24
C TRP A 291 -19.95 -10.17 -7.17
N ILE A 292 -19.00 -9.27 -6.89
CA ILE A 292 -19.17 -8.14 -5.97
C ILE A 292 -20.34 -7.26 -6.41
N LYS A 293 -20.45 -6.95 -7.71
CA LYS A 293 -21.53 -6.13 -8.28
C LYS A 293 -22.89 -6.81 -8.20
N ALA A 294 -22.93 -8.13 -8.44
CA ALA A 294 -24.17 -8.92 -8.41
C ALA A 294 -24.63 -9.25 -6.97
N ASN A 295 -23.72 -9.27 -5.98
CA ASN A 295 -23.99 -9.71 -4.62
C ASN A 295 -23.42 -8.73 -3.57
N PRO A 296 -23.84 -7.45 -3.56
CA PRO A 296 -23.17 -6.39 -2.79
C PRO A 296 -23.13 -6.66 -1.29
N ASP A 297 -24.19 -7.19 -0.69
CA ASP A 297 -24.25 -7.47 0.74
C ASP A 297 -23.36 -8.67 1.14
N GLN A 298 -23.37 -9.73 0.33
CA GLN A 298 -22.50 -10.90 0.56
C GLN A 298 -21.03 -10.51 0.34
N ALA A 299 -20.75 -9.67 -0.65
CA ALA A 299 -19.41 -9.18 -0.94
C ALA A 299 -18.88 -8.28 0.19
N LYS A 300 -19.74 -7.38 0.72
CA LYS A 300 -19.43 -6.57 1.89
C LYS A 300 -19.10 -7.44 3.11
N ALA A 301 -19.92 -8.45 3.38
CA ALA A 301 -19.67 -9.39 4.48
C ALA A 301 -18.36 -10.18 4.28
N ALA A 302 -18.07 -10.64 3.04
CA ALA A 302 -16.84 -11.33 2.72
C ALA A 302 -15.59 -10.44 2.88
N ALA A 303 -15.66 -9.19 2.42
CA ALA A 303 -14.59 -8.21 2.61
C ALA A 303 -14.35 -7.91 4.09
N ASN A 304 -15.43 -7.76 4.89
CA ASN A 304 -15.32 -7.53 6.33
C ASN A 304 -14.71 -8.73 7.07
N ALA A 305 -15.05 -9.95 6.65
CA ALA A 305 -14.45 -11.17 7.21
C ALA A 305 -12.95 -11.25 6.88
N ALA A 306 -12.54 -10.88 5.66
CA ALA A 306 -11.14 -10.80 5.27
C ALA A 306 -10.41 -9.73 6.11
N LEU A 307 -10.96 -8.53 6.24
CA LEU A 307 -10.40 -7.47 7.09
C LEU A 307 -10.27 -7.91 8.55
N LYS A 308 -11.26 -8.63 9.10
CA LYS A 308 -11.16 -9.20 10.45
C LYS A 308 -9.94 -10.11 10.60
N LYS A 309 -9.65 -10.94 9.60
CA LYS A 309 -8.50 -11.84 9.61
C LYS A 309 -7.18 -11.05 9.67
N GLU A 310 -7.09 -9.96 8.89
CA GLU A 310 -5.86 -9.16 8.77
C GLU A 310 -5.68 -8.16 9.94
N THR A 311 -6.78 -7.66 10.51
CA THR A 311 -6.75 -6.58 11.52
C THR A 311 -7.17 -7.03 12.92
N GLY A 312 -7.61 -8.27 13.07
CA GLY A 312 -8.08 -8.87 14.33
C GLY A 312 -9.54 -8.54 14.70
N LYS A 313 -10.15 -7.51 14.09
CA LYS A 313 -11.53 -7.09 14.41
C LYS A 313 -12.34 -6.79 13.13
N PRO A 314 -13.63 -7.19 13.07
CA PRO A 314 -14.50 -6.78 11.97
C PRO A 314 -14.83 -5.29 12.12
N LEU A 315 -15.16 -4.66 11.00
CA LEU A 315 -15.71 -3.30 11.00
C LEU A 315 -17.18 -3.36 11.43
N PRO A 316 -17.62 -2.47 12.33
CA PRO A 316 -19.03 -2.33 12.67
C PRO A 316 -19.83 -1.69 11.53
N ALA A 317 -21.15 -1.85 11.55
CA ALA A 317 -22.04 -1.43 10.45
C ALA A 317 -21.91 0.07 10.12
N GLU A 318 -21.81 0.92 11.15
CA GLU A 318 -21.65 2.37 11.01
C GLU A 318 -20.36 2.78 10.28
N VAL A 319 -19.37 1.89 10.18
CA VAL A 319 -18.13 2.10 9.45
C VAL A 319 -18.19 1.46 8.07
N ILE A 320 -18.56 0.17 7.99
CA ILE A 320 -18.46 -0.55 6.72
C ILE A 320 -19.53 -0.13 5.71
N ASP A 321 -20.74 0.23 6.15
CA ASP A 321 -21.83 0.57 5.22
C ASP A 321 -21.55 1.85 4.42
N PRO A 322 -21.16 2.99 5.01
CA PRO A 322 -20.77 4.16 4.25
C PRO A 322 -19.47 3.96 3.46
N ALA A 323 -18.51 3.21 4.00
CA ALA A 323 -17.26 2.91 3.33
C ALA A 323 -17.49 2.09 2.04
N TRP A 324 -18.30 1.04 2.12
CA TRP A 324 -18.63 0.17 0.98
C TRP A 324 -19.33 0.94 -0.15
N LYS A 325 -20.21 1.88 0.19
CA LYS A 325 -20.95 2.70 -0.78
C LYS A 325 -20.07 3.70 -1.53
N SER A 326 -18.89 4.05 -1.00
CA SER A 326 -18.01 5.05 -1.59
C SER A 326 -16.96 4.47 -2.53
N ILE A 327 -16.86 3.15 -2.65
CA ILE A 327 -15.95 2.46 -3.57
C ILE A 327 -16.70 1.82 -4.74
N GLN A 328 -16.05 1.75 -5.89
CA GLN A 328 -16.53 1.04 -7.07
C GLN A 328 -15.46 0.08 -7.57
N VAL A 329 -15.74 -1.22 -7.58
CA VAL A 329 -14.82 -2.18 -8.22
C VAL A 329 -14.90 -2.06 -9.74
N THR A 330 -13.74 -2.12 -10.40
CA THR A 330 -13.64 -1.98 -11.85
C THR A 330 -12.51 -2.82 -12.41
N ASP A 331 -12.68 -3.36 -13.60
CA ASP A 331 -11.60 -4.00 -14.37
C ASP A 331 -10.86 -2.97 -15.23
N ASP A 332 -11.55 -1.86 -15.57
CA ASP A 332 -10.96 -0.74 -16.30
C ASP A 332 -9.96 0.00 -15.39
N PRO A 333 -8.68 0.10 -15.79
CA PRO A 333 -7.68 0.86 -15.04
C PRO A 333 -7.88 2.37 -15.12
N LEU A 334 -8.91 2.87 -15.81
CA LEU A 334 -9.17 4.29 -16.06
C LEU A 334 -7.90 5.01 -16.55
N ALA A 335 -7.25 4.41 -17.56
CA ALA A 335 -5.91 4.80 -18.01
C ALA A 335 -5.80 6.29 -18.40
N SER A 336 -6.91 6.90 -18.83
CA SER A 336 -6.98 8.35 -19.10
C SER A 336 -6.70 9.22 -17.88
N THR A 337 -6.85 8.71 -16.65
CA THR A 337 -6.58 9.45 -15.42
C THR A 337 -5.11 9.37 -14.98
N LEU A 338 -4.32 8.43 -15.52
CA LEU A 338 -2.97 8.16 -15.04
C LEU A 338 -2.00 9.32 -15.29
N ASN A 339 -2.10 10.00 -16.43
CA ASN A 339 -1.29 11.21 -16.69
C ASN A 339 -1.63 12.32 -15.70
N THR A 340 -2.91 12.50 -15.35
CA THR A 340 -3.32 13.47 -14.34
C THR A 340 -2.76 13.11 -12.96
N GLU A 341 -2.74 11.82 -12.59
CA GLU A 341 -2.09 11.34 -11.36
C GLU A 341 -0.59 11.66 -11.34
N ALA A 342 0.08 11.48 -12.48
CA ALA A 342 1.50 11.83 -12.62
C ALA A 342 1.72 13.35 -12.52
N ASP A 343 0.87 14.15 -13.14
CA ASP A 343 0.91 15.63 -13.05
C ASP A 343 0.67 16.10 -11.61
N HIS A 344 -0.18 15.41 -10.86
CA HIS A 344 -0.36 15.66 -9.41
C HIS A 344 0.95 15.44 -8.65
N ALA A 345 1.69 14.37 -8.93
CA ALA A 345 2.97 14.10 -8.29
C ALA A 345 4.06 15.14 -8.67
N VAL A 346 4.06 15.60 -9.93
CA VAL A 346 4.95 16.67 -10.40
C VAL A 346 4.62 17.98 -9.68
N LYS A 347 3.35 18.37 -9.64
CA LYS A 347 2.90 19.60 -8.96
C LYS A 347 3.15 19.56 -7.45
N ALA A 348 3.06 18.37 -6.86
CA ALA A 348 3.40 18.13 -5.46
C ALA A 348 4.91 18.16 -5.18
N GLY A 349 5.78 18.26 -6.20
CA GLY A 349 7.24 18.26 -6.05
C GLY A 349 7.83 16.91 -5.67
N LEU A 350 7.11 15.81 -5.94
CA LEU A 350 7.54 14.43 -5.62
C LEU A 350 8.07 13.67 -6.83
N LEU A 351 7.84 14.18 -8.03
CA LEU A 351 8.25 13.57 -9.29
C LEU A 351 8.63 14.67 -10.29
N GLU A 352 9.63 14.41 -11.11
CA GLU A 352 9.85 15.17 -12.34
C GLU A 352 8.87 14.68 -13.41
N LYS A 353 8.67 15.46 -14.48
CA LYS A 353 7.74 15.08 -15.55
C LYS A 353 8.13 13.70 -16.13
N PRO A 354 7.30 12.65 -15.93
CA PRO A 354 7.65 11.30 -16.31
C PRO A 354 7.27 10.99 -17.76
N ASP A 355 7.97 10.02 -18.34
CA ASP A 355 7.48 9.26 -19.49
C ASP A 355 6.80 7.98 -18.99
N LEU A 356 5.50 7.87 -19.24
CA LEU A 356 4.68 6.71 -18.88
C LEU A 356 4.43 5.77 -20.06
N SER A 357 5.09 6.00 -21.20
CA SER A 357 4.96 5.14 -22.38
C SER A 357 5.25 3.67 -22.03
N GLY A 358 4.30 2.80 -22.33
CA GLY A 358 4.44 1.37 -22.08
C GLY A 358 4.21 0.92 -20.63
N ILE A 359 3.70 1.77 -19.73
CA ILE A 359 3.37 1.36 -18.35
C ILE A 359 2.26 0.30 -18.30
N TYR A 360 1.31 0.34 -19.25
CA TYR A 360 0.24 -0.65 -19.34
C TYR A 360 0.62 -1.84 -20.25
N ASP A 361 0.15 -3.02 -19.84
CA ASP A 361 -0.03 -4.19 -20.70
C ASP A 361 -1.41 -4.79 -20.43
N LEU A 362 -2.41 -4.34 -21.20
CA LEU A 362 -3.80 -4.73 -21.04
C LEU A 362 -4.20 -5.87 -22.00
N ALA A 363 -3.29 -6.36 -22.83
CA ALA A 363 -3.60 -7.46 -23.76
C ALA A 363 -4.09 -8.73 -23.04
N PRO A 364 -3.49 -9.18 -21.91
CA PRO A 364 -4.01 -10.32 -21.15
C PRO A 364 -5.41 -10.07 -20.57
N LEU A 365 -5.66 -8.87 -20.04
CA LEU A 365 -6.98 -8.50 -19.51
C LEU A 365 -8.03 -8.48 -20.60
N ASN A 366 -7.73 -7.83 -21.72
CA ASN A 366 -8.66 -7.73 -22.85
C ASN A 366 -8.99 -9.09 -23.47
N LYS A 367 -8.05 -10.03 -23.47
CA LYS A 367 -8.30 -11.43 -23.83
C LYS A 367 -9.31 -12.07 -22.88
N VAL A 368 -9.16 -11.88 -21.57
CA VAL A 368 -10.09 -12.38 -20.55
C VAL A 368 -11.47 -11.75 -20.70
N LEU A 369 -11.54 -10.42 -20.84
CA LEU A 369 -12.81 -9.69 -20.99
C LEU A 369 -13.58 -10.15 -22.22
N LYS A 370 -12.91 -10.33 -23.35
CA LYS A 370 -13.53 -10.88 -24.59
C LYS A 370 -14.09 -12.29 -24.36
N ALA A 371 -13.34 -13.16 -23.68
CA ALA A 371 -13.77 -14.52 -23.37
C ALA A 371 -15.00 -14.55 -22.44
N GLU A 372 -15.16 -13.54 -21.57
CA GLU A 372 -16.31 -13.37 -20.67
C GLU A 372 -17.44 -12.52 -21.32
N GLY A 373 -17.36 -12.22 -22.63
CA GLY A 373 -18.37 -11.42 -23.37
C GLY A 373 -18.46 -9.95 -22.89
N ARG A 374 -17.38 -9.39 -22.35
CA ARG A 374 -17.33 -8.05 -21.78
C ARG A 374 -16.55 -7.09 -22.70
N PRO A 375 -16.87 -5.79 -22.65
CA PRO A 375 -16.12 -4.78 -23.39
C PRO A 375 -14.65 -4.77 -22.99
N THR A 376 -13.76 -4.55 -23.96
CA THR A 376 -12.34 -4.32 -23.72
C THR A 376 -12.10 -2.94 -23.13
N VAL A 377 -10.95 -2.77 -22.49
CA VAL A 377 -10.50 -1.51 -21.90
C VAL A 377 -9.31 -0.93 -22.65
N SER A 378 -9.14 0.38 -22.56
CA SER A 378 -8.09 1.11 -23.29
C SER A 378 -6.91 1.43 -22.38
N ALA A 379 -5.69 1.37 -22.94
CA ALA A 379 -4.47 1.87 -22.33
C ALA A 379 -4.28 3.39 -22.50
N ALA A 380 -5.21 4.09 -23.16
CA ALA A 380 -5.15 5.53 -23.43
C ALA A 380 -3.81 5.99 -24.07
N GLY A 381 -3.21 5.16 -24.93
CA GLY A 381 -1.91 5.44 -25.56
C GLY A 381 -0.68 5.15 -24.68
N LEU A 382 -0.86 4.69 -23.44
CA LEU A 382 0.23 4.46 -22.51
C LEU A 382 0.74 2.99 -22.47
N GLY A 383 0.42 2.20 -23.49
CA GLY A 383 0.89 0.81 -23.60
C GLY A 383 0.07 -0.05 -24.54
N THR A 384 0.22 -1.39 -24.39
CA THR A 384 -0.51 -2.39 -25.20
C THR A 384 -1.92 -2.63 -24.66
N GLN A 385 -2.84 -2.98 -25.59
CA GLN A 385 -4.24 -3.26 -25.26
C GLN A 385 -4.85 -4.37 -26.13
#